data_8156442f03eae492bf832ff21cb54aea
#
_entry.id   8156442f03eae492bf832ff21cb54aea
#
_cell.length_a   1.000
_cell.length_b   1.000
_cell.length_c   1.000
_cell.angle_alpha   90.00
_cell.angle_beta   90.00
_cell.angle_gamma   90.00
#
_symmetry.space_group_name_H-M   'P 1'
#
loop_
_entity.id
_entity.type
_entity.pdbx_description
1 polymer ?
#
loop_
_entity_poly.entity_id
_entity_poly.type
_entity_poly.pdbx_seq_one_letter_code
_entity_poly.pdbx_strand_id
1 'polypeptide(L)'
;MSNHFYIEHPSFTSDCSTLVIRSQRVPARAAPWDLYACDADGLNLRQLTDEDDANNFALAHEGSLAWYQRGTTLWSVDVGTGERREVCGGPPDVLPMGYWCGCASPDGKFYFGYGRRRSDDQGVVIRYRTDGTEAVVLAADPHLCHLHASPGGHGISFGGVNERGEGVQYGMNHDGTNLRVLPTATLSHFTWAGTTKRFVGAGMWERRVIHTIEEGQRDSSVVVEGSFFWHTGISWDAEWTVADTNWPNEGLMIVNIRARQYARLCLTDNTAGHPQWTHAHPAFSPDGRRAVYTSDRTGMCQVYVADVPEEFKAWVATPNPDAAPGGRLPEWRPE
;
A
#
# COMPACT_ATOMS: atom_id res chain seq x y z
N MET A 1 5.07 -9.49 16.78
CA MET A 1 5.49 -9.04 15.42
C MET A 1 4.45 -8.07 14.91
N SER A 2 4.86 -6.90 14.50
CA SER A 2 3.96 -5.86 14.00
C SER A 2 4.33 -5.49 12.56
N ASN A 3 3.34 -5.12 11.78
CA ASN A 3 3.48 -4.74 10.39
C ASN A 3 2.46 -3.63 10.09
N HIS A 4 2.86 -2.60 9.35
CA HIS A 4 1.91 -1.75 8.66
C HIS A 4 1.51 -2.44 7.36
N PHE A 5 0.54 -1.91 6.66
CA PHE A 5 0.03 -2.55 5.45
C PHE A 5 1.02 -2.45 4.30
N TYR A 6 0.58 -2.78 3.10
CA TYR A 6 1.38 -2.68 1.91
C TYR A 6 1.41 -1.22 1.40
N ILE A 7 2.32 -0.93 0.48
CA ILE A 7 2.62 0.42 -0.03
C ILE A 7 1.41 1.19 -0.60
N GLU A 8 0.42 0.48 -1.10
CA GLU A 8 -0.76 1.05 -1.75
C GLU A 8 -1.87 1.42 -0.79
N HIS A 9 -1.71 1.10 0.50
CA HIS A 9 -2.77 1.23 1.48
C HIS A 9 -2.44 2.31 2.50
N PRO A 10 -3.36 3.24 2.76
CA PRO A 10 -3.15 4.22 3.81
C PRO A 10 -3.06 3.50 5.16
N SER A 11 -2.01 3.81 5.92
CA SER A 11 -1.83 3.35 7.30
C SER A 11 -2.17 4.46 8.31
N PHE A 12 -2.21 5.71 7.87
CA PHE A 12 -2.61 6.86 8.67
C PHE A 12 -4.06 7.24 8.36
N THR A 13 -4.76 7.73 9.39
CA THR A 13 -6.04 8.43 9.19
C THR A 13 -5.85 9.68 8.33
N SER A 14 -6.92 10.16 7.68
CA SER A 14 -6.85 11.28 6.75
C SER A 14 -6.37 12.59 7.37
N ASP A 15 -6.56 12.76 8.67
CA ASP A 15 -6.04 13.90 9.45
C ASP A 15 -4.59 13.71 9.92
N CYS A 16 -3.96 12.60 9.55
CA CYS A 16 -2.59 12.23 9.92
C CYS A 16 -2.34 12.08 11.44
N SER A 17 -3.38 12.03 12.26
CA SER A 17 -3.25 11.98 13.71
C SER A 17 -2.99 10.59 14.26
N THR A 18 -3.51 9.57 13.58
CA THR A 18 -3.49 8.18 14.05
C THR A 18 -2.91 7.25 13.00
N LEU A 19 -1.99 6.41 13.43
CA LEU A 19 -1.44 5.30 12.66
C LEU A 19 -2.18 4.01 13.06
N VAL A 20 -2.66 3.26 12.08
CA VAL A 20 -3.24 1.93 12.28
C VAL A 20 -2.30 0.86 11.75
N ILE A 21 -2.04 -0.14 12.56
CA ILE A 21 -1.16 -1.25 12.26
C ILE A 21 -1.82 -2.58 12.59
N ARG A 22 -1.30 -3.65 12.06
CA ARG A 22 -1.63 -5.00 12.52
C ARG A 22 -0.50 -5.57 13.36
N SER A 23 -0.84 -6.32 14.38
CA SER A 23 0.13 -6.99 15.23
C SER A 23 -0.34 -8.37 15.64
N GLN A 24 0.58 -9.28 15.81
CA GLN A 24 0.34 -10.61 16.37
C GLN A 24 0.68 -10.60 17.85
N ARG A 25 -0.17 -11.21 18.68
CA ARG A 25 0.07 -11.36 20.13
C ARG A 25 1.29 -12.24 20.41
N VAL A 26 1.52 -13.22 19.55
CA VAL A 26 2.72 -14.07 19.61
C VAL A 26 3.42 -14.06 18.25
N PRO A 27 4.76 -14.02 18.21
CA PRO A 27 5.50 -13.94 16.95
C PRO A 27 5.58 -15.33 16.29
N ALA A 28 4.48 -15.81 15.75
CA ALA A 28 4.41 -17.07 15.04
C ALA A 28 3.73 -16.87 13.69
N ARG A 29 4.25 -17.50 12.64
CA ARG A 29 3.79 -17.34 11.26
C ARG A 29 2.29 -17.57 11.07
N ALA A 30 1.71 -18.49 11.83
CA ALA A 30 0.28 -18.83 11.76
C ALA A 30 -0.55 -18.14 12.86
N ALA A 31 0.05 -17.25 13.66
CA ALA A 31 -0.69 -16.53 14.68
C ALA A 31 -1.65 -15.52 14.05
N PRO A 32 -2.86 -15.40 14.60
CA PRO A 32 -3.83 -14.42 14.09
C PRO A 32 -3.34 -12.99 14.25
N TRP A 33 -3.86 -12.13 13.40
CA TRP A 33 -3.56 -10.71 13.39
C TRP A 33 -4.71 -9.92 14.02
N ASP A 34 -4.34 -8.96 14.87
CA ASP A 34 -5.24 -7.96 15.38
C ASP A 34 -4.86 -6.57 14.89
N LEU A 35 -5.83 -5.67 14.84
CA LEU A 35 -5.62 -4.27 14.53
C LEU A 35 -5.33 -3.48 15.80
N TYR A 36 -4.39 -2.57 15.69
CA TYR A 36 -3.99 -1.64 16.72
C TYR A 36 -3.94 -0.23 16.14
N ALA A 37 -4.19 0.76 16.97
CA ALA A 37 -3.98 2.15 16.64
C ALA A 37 -2.98 2.77 17.62
N CYS A 38 -2.20 3.73 17.15
CA CYS A 38 -1.37 4.59 17.98
C CYS A 38 -1.39 6.01 17.41
N ASP A 39 -0.93 6.95 18.19
CA ASP A 39 -0.70 8.29 17.67
C ASP A 39 0.35 8.25 16.55
N ALA A 40 0.36 9.26 15.70
CA ALA A 40 1.24 9.30 14.54
C ALA A 40 2.75 9.35 14.89
N ASP A 41 3.10 9.59 16.15
CA ASP A 41 4.46 9.49 16.71
C ASP A 41 4.78 8.10 17.31
N GLY A 42 3.83 7.16 17.24
CA GLY A 42 3.96 5.80 17.75
C GLY A 42 3.61 5.62 19.23
N LEU A 43 3.17 6.69 19.91
CA LEU A 43 2.74 6.62 21.31
C LEU A 43 1.28 6.16 21.43
N ASN A 44 0.85 5.91 22.67
CA ASN A 44 -0.55 5.58 23.03
C ASN A 44 -1.13 4.39 22.23
N LEU A 45 -0.33 3.33 22.07
CA LEU A 45 -0.76 2.11 21.39
C LEU A 45 -1.99 1.50 22.09
N ARG A 46 -3.06 1.28 21.33
CA ARG A 46 -4.30 0.64 21.79
C ARG A 46 -4.77 -0.44 20.82
N GLN A 47 -5.34 -1.50 21.36
CA GLN A 47 -5.90 -2.58 20.57
C GLN A 47 -7.30 -2.19 20.06
N LEU A 48 -7.56 -2.41 18.78
CA LEU A 48 -8.86 -2.17 18.14
C LEU A 48 -9.68 -3.45 17.96
N THR A 49 -9.02 -4.59 17.71
CA THR A 49 -9.68 -5.90 17.55
C THR A 49 -9.00 -6.93 18.46
N ASP A 50 -9.76 -7.92 18.89
CA ASP A 50 -9.29 -9.08 19.68
C ASP A 50 -9.87 -10.39 19.14
N GLU A 51 -10.15 -10.43 17.85
CA GLU A 51 -10.96 -11.44 17.21
C GLU A 51 -10.19 -12.47 16.41
N ASP A 52 -8.89 -12.51 16.61
CA ASP A 52 -8.03 -13.55 16.09
C ASP A 52 -8.14 -13.79 14.58
N ASP A 53 -8.39 -12.80 13.77
CA ASP A 53 -8.24 -12.84 12.30
C ASP A 53 -8.77 -11.59 11.57
N ALA A 54 -8.33 -10.40 11.95
CA ALA A 54 -8.64 -9.17 11.23
C ALA A 54 -7.79 -9.09 9.95
N ASN A 55 -8.31 -9.64 8.87
CA ASN A 55 -7.64 -9.72 7.57
C ASN A 55 -8.14 -8.64 6.60
N ASN A 56 -7.39 -8.45 5.53
CA ASN A 56 -7.77 -7.60 4.40
C ASN A 56 -8.24 -6.20 4.85
N PHE A 57 -7.48 -5.59 5.74
CA PHE A 57 -7.81 -4.31 6.33
C PHE A 57 -7.70 -3.17 5.30
N ALA A 58 -8.53 -2.14 5.47
CA ALA A 58 -8.44 -0.87 4.77
C ALA A 58 -8.90 0.28 5.67
N LEU A 59 -8.19 1.41 5.62
CA LEU A 59 -8.67 2.67 6.20
C LEU A 59 -9.60 3.40 5.23
N ALA A 60 -10.57 4.13 5.78
CA ALA A 60 -11.33 5.09 5.03
C ALA A 60 -10.43 6.24 4.54
N HIS A 61 -10.73 6.76 3.35
CA HIS A 61 -10.06 7.97 2.85
C HIS A 61 -10.45 9.23 3.64
N GLU A 62 -11.59 9.20 4.33
CA GLU A 62 -12.06 10.26 5.19
C GLU A 62 -12.62 9.68 6.50
N GLY A 63 -12.48 10.43 7.59
CA GLY A 63 -12.96 10.04 8.91
C GLY A 63 -12.09 9.02 9.62
N SER A 64 -12.68 8.31 10.59
CA SER A 64 -12.01 7.42 11.54
C SER A 64 -12.35 5.94 11.35
N LEU A 65 -12.99 5.56 10.25
CA LEU A 65 -13.39 4.17 10.04
C LEU A 65 -12.28 3.33 9.40
N ALA A 66 -12.10 2.13 9.93
CA ALA A 66 -11.36 1.06 9.31
C ALA A 66 -12.30 -0.12 9.03
N TRP A 67 -12.12 -0.76 7.87
CA TRP A 67 -12.81 -1.99 7.52
C TRP A 67 -11.86 -3.17 7.52
N TYR A 68 -12.36 -4.33 7.86
CA TYR A 68 -11.59 -5.58 7.80
C TYR A 68 -12.52 -6.77 7.55
N GLN A 69 -11.97 -7.85 7.04
CA GLN A 69 -12.69 -9.12 6.91
C GLN A 69 -12.40 -10.02 8.10
N ARG A 70 -13.47 -10.58 8.69
CA ARG A 70 -13.43 -11.72 9.57
C ARG A 70 -14.07 -12.90 8.85
N GLY A 71 -13.24 -13.82 8.42
CA GLY A 71 -13.68 -14.77 7.40
C GLY A 71 -14.03 -14.06 6.09
N THR A 72 -15.27 -14.19 5.63
CA THR A 72 -15.82 -13.44 4.48
C THR A 72 -16.76 -12.31 4.90
N THR A 73 -17.01 -12.14 6.20
CA THR A 73 -17.87 -11.07 6.72
C THR A 73 -17.08 -9.77 6.82
N LEU A 74 -17.65 -8.69 6.30
CA LEU A 74 -17.11 -7.35 6.47
C LEU A 74 -17.48 -6.78 7.84
N TRP A 75 -16.48 -6.29 8.54
CA TRP A 75 -16.59 -5.57 9.80
C TRP A 75 -16.01 -4.16 9.65
N SER A 76 -16.49 -3.25 10.46
CA SER A 76 -15.89 -1.93 10.65
C SER A 76 -15.50 -1.72 12.10
N VAL A 77 -14.48 -0.89 12.30
CA VAL A 77 -14.09 -0.36 13.61
C VAL A 77 -13.84 1.13 13.49
N ASP A 78 -14.42 1.89 14.42
CA ASP A 78 -14.05 3.29 14.58
C ASP A 78 -12.70 3.40 15.29
N VAL A 79 -11.72 3.97 14.61
CA VAL A 79 -10.34 4.03 15.09
C VAL A 79 -10.22 4.90 16.36
N GLY A 80 -11.08 5.91 16.53
CA GLY A 80 -11.07 6.79 17.70
C GLY A 80 -11.66 6.14 18.93
N THR A 81 -12.85 5.53 18.79
CA THR A 81 -13.62 4.97 19.91
C THR A 81 -13.38 3.48 20.17
N GLY A 82 -12.90 2.74 19.15
CA GLY A 82 -12.79 1.28 19.16
C GLY A 82 -14.13 0.57 18.99
N GLU A 83 -15.23 1.29 18.69
CA GLU A 83 -16.54 0.69 18.45
C GLU A 83 -16.51 -0.17 17.19
N ARG A 84 -16.93 -1.41 17.31
CA ARG A 84 -16.95 -2.39 16.22
C ARG A 84 -18.37 -2.70 15.78
N ARG A 85 -18.57 -2.91 14.49
CA ARG A 85 -19.84 -3.29 13.92
C ARG A 85 -19.67 -4.28 12.78
N GLU A 86 -20.48 -5.33 12.80
CA GLU A 86 -20.68 -6.17 11.63
C GLU A 86 -21.41 -5.36 10.56
N VAL A 87 -20.88 -5.36 9.33
CA VAL A 87 -21.45 -4.61 8.21
C VAL A 87 -22.32 -5.53 7.36
N CYS A 88 -21.75 -6.59 6.80
CA CYS A 88 -22.51 -7.61 6.06
C CYS A 88 -21.70 -8.89 5.85
N GLY A 89 -22.40 -10.01 5.68
CA GLY A 89 -21.79 -11.28 5.27
C GLY A 89 -21.27 -11.23 3.84
N GLY A 90 -20.24 -12.02 3.56
CA GLY A 90 -19.74 -12.21 2.21
C GLY A 90 -20.62 -13.11 1.34
N PRO A 91 -20.30 -13.23 0.04
CA PRO A 91 -21.03 -14.09 -0.87
C PRO A 91 -20.98 -15.57 -0.42
N PRO A 92 -22.07 -16.34 -0.53
CA PRO A 92 -22.18 -17.68 0.10
C PRO A 92 -21.25 -18.74 -0.52
N ASP A 93 -20.85 -18.57 -1.78
CA ASP A 93 -19.92 -19.49 -2.48
C ASP A 93 -18.45 -19.07 -2.37
N VAL A 94 -18.13 -18.24 -1.36
CA VAL A 94 -16.77 -17.75 -1.14
C VAL A 94 -16.25 -18.20 0.21
N LEU A 95 -15.01 -18.68 0.22
CA LEU A 95 -14.23 -19.00 1.41
C LEU A 95 -13.33 -17.82 1.79
N PRO A 96 -12.93 -17.72 3.06
CA PRO A 96 -11.94 -16.75 3.47
C PRO A 96 -10.61 -16.89 2.70
N MET A 97 -10.04 -15.75 2.36
CA MET A 97 -8.67 -15.65 1.85
C MET A 97 -7.99 -14.49 2.59
N GLY A 98 -7.34 -14.84 3.70
CA GLY A 98 -6.64 -13.88 4.54
C GLY A 98 -5.19 -13.80 4.20
N TYR A 99 -4.79 -12.86 3.38
CA TYR A 99 -3.37 -12.70 3.06
C TYR A 99 -2.97 -11.30 2.66
N TRP A 100 -3.89 -10.55 2.06
CA TRP A 100 -3.63 -9.28 1.40
C TRP A 100 -4.40 -8.15 2.07
N CYS A 101 -4.00 -6.94 1.80
CA CYS A 101 -4.76 -5.78 2.24
C CYS A 101 -6.03 -5.64 1.42
N GLY A 102 -7.14 -5.26 2.05
CA GLY A 102 -8.31 -4.76 1.36
C GLY A 102 -8.11 -3.30 0.95
N CYS A 103 -9.04 -2.74 0.20
CA CYS A 103 -9.04 -1.31 -0.11
C CYS A 103 -10.47 -0.73 -0.07
N ALA A 104 -10.56 0.58 0.10
CA ALA A 104 -11.81 1.29 0.14
C ALA A 104 -11.92 2.30 -1.01
N SER A 105 -13.12 2.51 -1.54
CA SER A 105 -13.36 3.61 -2.46
C SER A 105 -13.21 4.95 -1.74
N PRO A 106 -12.71 6.01 -2.42
CA PRO A 106 -12.48 7.30 -1.77
C PRO A 106 -13.77 7.96 -1.26
N ASP A 107 -14.92 7.64 -1.84
CA ASP A 107 -16.24 8.12 -1.37
C ASP A 107 -16.82 7.29 -0.20
N GLY A 108 -16.06 6.30 0.29
CA GLY A 108 -16.43 5.45 1.42
C GLY A 108 -17.60 4.52 1.18
N LYS A 109 -18.15 4.43 -0.05
CA LYS A 109 -19.34 3.61 -0.34
C LYS A 109 -19.03 2.13 -0.53
N PHE A 110 -17.80 1.80 -0.89
CA PHE A 110 -17.38 0.44 -1.18
C PHE A 110 -16.10 0.08 -0.44
N TYR A 111 -16.09 -1.14 0.05
CA TYR A 111 -14.89 -1.83 0.45
C TYR A 111 -14.66 -3.00 -0.50
N PHE A 112 -13.41 -3.24 -0.85
CA PHE A 112 -12.99 -4.37 -1.69
C PHE A 112 -12.03 -5.24 -0.92
N GLY A 113 -12.31 -6.52 -0.94
CA GLY A 113 -11.50 -7.53 -0.26
C GLY A 113 -11.34 -8.77 -1.10
N TYR A 114 -10.72 -9.77 -0.51
CA TYR A 114 -10.42 -11.03 -1.15
C TYR A 114 -11.26 -12.17 -0.59
N GLY A 115 -11.45 -13.17 -1.43
CA GLY A 115 -11.95 -14.46 -1.06
C GLY A 115 -11.47 -15.52 -2.03
N ARG A 116 -11.86 -16.77 -1.78
CA ARG A 116 -11.60 -17.91 -2.66
C ARG A 116 -12.93 -18.54 -3.05
N ARG A 117 -13.21 -18.65 -4.35
CA ARG A 117 -14.46 -19.24 -4.81
C ARG A 117 -14.43 -20.76 -4.61
N ARG A 118 -15.47 -21.27 -3.95
CA ARG A 118 -15.56 -22.68 -3.53
C ARG A 118 -15.63 -23.66 -4.71
N SER A 119 -16.26 -23.25 -5.82
CA SER A 119 -16.54 -24.13 -6.96
C SER A 119 -15.30 -24.49 -7.78
N ASP A 120 -14.29 -23.61 -7.84
CA ASP A 120 -13.10 -23.78 -8.71
C ASP A 120 -11.79 -23.35 -8.05
N ASP A 121 -11.82 -23.02 -6.76
CA ASP A 121 -10.67 -22.63 -5.94
C ASP A 121 -9.93 -21.35 -6.43
N GLN A 122 -10.56 -20.54 -7.29
CA GLN A 122 -9.98 -19.29 -7.75
C GLN A 122 -10.07 -18.19 -6.69
N GLY A 123 -9.04 -17.34 -6.64
CA GLY A 123 -9.10 -16.08 -5.91
C GLY A 123 -10.17 -15.18 -6.50
N VAL A 124 -10.91 -14.45 -5.66
CA VAL A 124 -11.95 -13.53 -6.09
C VAL A 124 -11.79 -12.15 -5.44
N VAL A 125 -12.10 -11.10 -6.21
CA VAL A 125 -12.33 -9.75 -5.69
C VAL A 125 -13.78 -9.66 -5.27
N ILE A 126 -14.01 -9.32 -4.00
CA ILE A 126 -15.35 -9.10 -3.45
C ILE A 126 -15.53 -7.60 -3.23
N ARG A 127 -16.61 -7.05 -3.75
CA ARG A 127 -17.09 -5.72 -3.38
C ARG A 127 -18.14 -5.84 -2.31
N TYR A 128 -18.01 -5.07 -1.26
CA TYR A 128 -19.04 -4.86 -0.22
C TYR A 128 -19.51 -3.41 -0.29
N ARG A 129 -20.80 -3.22 -0.15
CA ARG A 129 -21.32 -1.89 0.17
C ARG A 129 -21.15 -1.63 1.67
N THR A 130 -20.60 -0.49 2.01
CA THR A 130 -20.32 -0.12 3.41
C THR A 130 -21.60 0.20 4.21
N ASP A 131 -22.74 0.38 3.51
CA ASP A 131 -24.06 0.46 4.13
C ASP A 131 -24.65 -0.91 4.53
N GLY A 132 -23.96 -2.00 4.20
CA GLY A 132 -24.35 -3.36 4.57
C GLY A 132 -25.36 -4.04 3.64
N THR A 133 -25.75 -3.41 2.55
CA THR A 133 -26.85 -3.90 1.69
C THR A 133 -26.43 -4.93 0.67
N GLU A 134 -25.13 -5.05 0.35
CA GLU A 134 -24.67 -5.93 -0.73
C GLU A 134 -23.21 -6.40 -0.53
N ALA A 135 -22.98 -7.67 -0.88
CA ALA A 135 -21.64 -8.22 -1.11
C ALA A 135 -21.64 -9.09 -2.37
N VAL A 136 -20.81 -8.76 -3.36
CA VAL A 136 -20.79 -9.44 -4.67
C VAL A 136 -19.36 -9.74 -5.12
N VAL A 137 -19.18 -10.83 -5.85
CA VAL A 137 -17.93 -11.13 -6.56
C VAL A 137 -17.86 -10.30 -7.84
N LEU A 138 -16.79 -9.52 -8.01
CA LEU A 138 -16.56 -8.71 -9.21
C LEU A 138 -15.68 -9.41 -10.25
N ALA A 139 -14.66 -10.11 -9.79
CA ALA A 139 -13.69 -10.79 -10.66
C ALA A 139 -13.18 -12.06 -9.99
N ALA A 140 -12.67 -12.98 -10.79
CA ALA A 140 -12.00 -14.19 -10.34
C ALA A 140 -10.72 -14.39 -11.16
N ASP A 141 -9.63 -14.78 -10.50
CA ASP A 141 -8.34 -15.08 -11.13
C ASP A 141 -7.53 -16.06 -10.27
N PRO A 142 -6.86 -17.05 -10.87
CA PRO A 142 -6.06 -18.03 -10.11
C PRO A 142 -4.84 -17.41 -9.42
N HIS A 143 -4.37 -16.25 -9.87
CA HIS A 143 -3.19 -15.55 -9.36
C HIS A 143 -3.51 -14.14 -8.83
N LEU A 144 -4.72 -13.96 -8.33
CA LEU A 144 -5.20 -12.68 -7.80
C LEU A 144 -4.25 -12.12 -6.72
N CYS A 145 -3.78 -10.89 -6.92
CA CYS A 145 -2.91 -10.18 -5.97
C CYS A 145 -3.02 -8.66 -6.13
N HIS A 146 -2.36 -7.89 -5.24
CA HIS A 146 -2.20 -6.43 -5.33
C HIS A 146 -3.49 -5.67 -5.64
N LEU A 147 -4.51 -5.85 -4.79
CA LEU A 147 -5.79 -5.14 -4.91
C LEU A 147 -5.66 -3.74 -4.30
N HIS A 148 -5.88 -2.71 -5.08
CA HIS A 148 -5.89 -1.33 -4.60
C HIS A 148 -6.96 -0.47 -5.29
N ALA A 149 -7.53 0.47 -4.55
CA ALA A 149 -8.45 1.47 -5.08
C ALA A 149 -7.71 2.76 -5.44
N SER A 150 -8.09 3.38 -6.55
CA SER A 150 -7.58 4.69 -6.91
C SER A 150 -8.08 5.76 -5.93
N PRO A 151 -7.21 6.53 -5.29
CA PRO A 151 -7.61 7.66 -4.45
C PRO A 151 -8.42 8.72 -5.21
N GLY A 152 -8.27 8.79 -6.53
CA GLY A 152 -9.04 9.68 -7.40
C GLY A 152 -10.39 9.12 -7.87
N GLY A 153 -10.79 7.94 -7.39
CA GLY A 153 -12.07 7.33 -7.77
C GLY A 153 -12.11 6.73 -9.17
N HIS A 154 -10.97 6.48 -9.79
CA HIS A 154 -10.86 5.92 -11.15
C HIS A 154 -11.13 4.41 -11.23
N GLY A 155 -11.47 3.78 -10.12
CA GLY A 155 -11.75 2.36 -10.01
C GLY A 155 -10.77 1.64 -9.10
N ILE A 156 -10.69 0.32 -9.27
CA ILE A 156 -9.75 -0.55 -8.58
C ILE A 156 -8.77 -1.17 -9.57
N SER A 157 -7.62 -1.61 -9.07
CA SER A 157 -6.69 -2.44 -9.83
C SER A 157 -6.28 -3.67 -9.03
N PHE A 158 -5.93 -4.75 -9.72
CA PHE A 158 -5.45 -6.00 -9.12
C PHE A 158 -4.60 -6.78 -10.11
N GLY A 159 -3.66 -7.56 -9.59
CA GLY A 159 -2.86 -8.48 -10.39
C GLY A 159 -3.62 -9.77 -10.71
N GLY A 160 -3.34 -10.36 -11.85
CA GLY A 160 -3.88 -11.62 -12.30
C GLY A 160 -3.11 -12.14 -13.51
N VAL A 161 -3.69 -13.08 -14.25
CA VAL A 161 -3.13 -13.61 -15.49
C VAL A 161 -4.09 -13.42 -16.66
N ASN A 162 -3.53 -13.16 -17.84
CA ASN A 162 -4.32 -13.08 -19.07
C ASN A 162 -4.60 -14.47 -19.66
N GLU A 163 -5.32 -14.53 -20.78
CA GLU A 163 -5.67 -15.78 -21.48
C GLU A 163 -4.44 -16.62 -21.93
N ARG A 164 -3.26 -16.00 -21.97
CA ARG A 164 -1.99 -16.67 -22.29
C ARG A 164 -1.23 -17.14 -21.06
N GLY A 165 -1.78 -16.94 -19.86
CA GLY A 165 -1.10 -17.24 -18.60
C GLY A 165 0.01 -16.24 -18.21
N GLU A 166 0.09 -15.09 -18.88
CA GLU A 166 1.06 -14.04 -18.58
C GLU A 166 0.53 -13.16 -17.44
N GLY A 167 1.39 -12.84 -16.46
CA GLY A 167 1.03 -11.92 -15.38
C GLY A 167 0.70 -10.53 -15.92
N VAL A 168 -0.48 -10.02 -15.55
CA VAL A 168 -0.96 -8.69 -15.95
C VAL A 168 -1.60 -7.99 -14.77
N GLN A 169 -1.75 -6.68 -14.89
CA GLN A 169 -2.56 -5.90 -13.98
C GLN A 169 -3.87 -5.51 -14.65
N TYR A 170 -4.95 -5.77 -13.96
CA TYR A 170 -6.29 -5.39 -14.37
C TYR A 170 -6.73 -4.11 -13.68
N GLY A 171 -7.49 -3.29 -14.38
CA GLY A 171 -8.28 -2.20 -13.83
C GLY A 171 -9.75 -2.42 -14.12
N MET A 172 -10.62 -2.00 -13.21
CA MET A 172 -12.06 -1.99 -13.43
C MET A 172 -12.72 -0.85 -12.63
N ASN A 173 -13.92 -0.48 -13.02
CA ASN A 173 -14.73 0.47 -12.25
C ASN A 173 -15.18 -0.17 -10.91
N HIS A 174 -15.57 0.66 -9.94
CA HIS A 174 -16.05 0.18 -8.63
C HIS A 174 -17.30 -0.72 -8.72
N ASP A 175 -18.07 -0.62 -9.78
CA ASP A 175 -19.25 -1.47 -10.05
C ASP A 175 -18.93 -2.80 -10.74
N GLY A 176 -17.66 -3.04 -11.08
CA GLY A 176 -17.20 -4.23 -11.80
C GLY A 176 -17.22 -4.11 -13.32
N THR A 177 -17.67 -2.99 -13.85
CA THR A 177 -17.65 -2.74 -15.31
C THR A 177 -16.27 -2.31 -15.80
N ASN A 178 -16.08 -2.32 -17.13
CA ASN A 178 -14.85 -1.84 -17.78
C ASN A 178 -13.57 -2.54 -17.30
N LEU A 179 -13.63 -3.88 -17.21
CA LEU A 179 -12.43 -4.69 -16.95
C LEU A 179 -11.45 -4.52 -18.12
N ARG A 180 -10.23 -4.12 -17.82
CA ARG A 180 -9.19 -3.84 -18.83
C ARG A 180 -7.80 -4.16 -18.28
N VAL A 181 -6.87 -4.48 -19.16
CA VAL A 181 -5.45 -4.61 -18.81
C VAL A 181 -4.85 -3.21 -18.69
N LEU A 182 -4.16 -2.95 -17.60
CA LEU A 182 -3.46 -1.68 -17.35
C LEU A 182 -2.06 -1.71 -18.01
N PRO A 183 -1.53 -0.55 -18.45
CA PRO A 183 -0.25 -0.47 -19.17
C PRO A 183 0.97 -0.54 -18.22
N THR A 184 0.93 -1.36 -17.18
CA THR A 184 1.93 -1.39 -16.11
C THR A 184 2.98 -2.48 -16.26
N ALA A 185 3.09 -3.13 -17.43
CA ALA A 185 4.00 -4.25 -17.67
C ALA A 185 5.49 -3.96 -17.41
N THR A 186 5.90 -2.69 -17.39
CA THR A 186 7.26 -2.26 -17.07
C THR A 186 7.46 -1.91 -15.59
N LEU A 187 6.40 -1.92 -14.80
CA LEU A 187 6.41 -1.56 -13.38
C LEU A 187 6.31 -2.80 -12.50
N SER A 188 7.07 -2.78 -11.43
CA SER A 188 6.96 -3.70 -10.29
C SER A 188 6.55 -2.89 -9.07
N HIS A 189 5.73 -3.48 -8.18
CA HIS A 189 5.33 -2.84 -6.92
C HIS A 189 4.88 -1.38 -7.12
N PHE A 190 3.90 -1.20 -7.98
CA PHE A 190 3.38 0.11 -8.35
C PHE A 190 2.13 0.47 -7.54
N THR A 191 1.80 1.75 -7.53
CA THR A 191 0.59 2.30 -6.93
C THR A 191 0.01 3.42 -7.80
N TRP A 192 -1.25 3.76 -7.55
CA TRP A 192 -1.86 4.96 -8.12
C TRP A 192 -1.15 6.22 -7.62
N ALA A 193 -0.80 7.12 -8.52
CA ALA A 193 -0.19 8.39 -8.17
C ALA A 193 -1.24 9.38 -7.68
N GLY A 194 -1.53 9.35 -6.38
CA GLY A 194 -2.53 10.20 -5.75
C GLY A 194 -3.89 10.11 -6.45
N THR A 195 -4.52 11.25 -6.69
CA THR A 195 -5.84 11.33 -7.35
C THR A 195 -5.76 11.30 -8.88
N THR A 196 -4.59 11.10 -9.47
CA THR A 196 -4.40 11.09 -10.94
C THR A 196 -4.71 9.72 -11.54
N LYS A 197 -4.71 9.66 -12.88
CA LYS A 197 -4.75 8.39 -13.64
C LYS A 197 -3.35 7.84 -13.95
N ARG A 198 -2.36 8.27 -13.22
CA ARG A 198 -0.97 7.85 -13.35
C ARG A 198 -0.64 6.76 -12.36
N PHE A 199 0.25 5.87 -12.74
CA PHE A 199 0.90 4.90 -11.85
C PHE A 199 2.36 5.26 -11.65
N VAL A 200 2.87 4.96 -10.46
CA VAL A 200 4.28 5.06 -10.11
C VAL A 200 4.72 3.70 -9.59
N GLY A 201 5.89 3.25 -9.98
CA GLY A 201 6.42 1.97 -9.53
C GLY A 201 7.91 1.84 -9.75
N ALA A 202 8.52 0.87 -9.07
CA ALA A 202 9.88 0.45 -9.36
C ALA A 202 9.95 -0.25 -10.73
N GLY A 203 11.09 -0.15 -11.40
CA GLY A 203 11.33 -0.89 -12.64
C GLY A 203 11.40 -2.40 -12.39
N MET A 204 11.26 -3.18 -13.47
CA MET A 204 11.48 -4.62 -13.41
C MET A 204 12.91 -4.95 -12.96
N TRP A 205 13.13 -6.14 -12.47
CA TRP A 205 14.32 -6.64 -11.75
C TRP A 205 15.69 -6.15 -12.23
N GLU A 206 15.88 -5.90 -13.51
CA GLU A 206 17.16 -5.47 -14.08
C GLU A 206 17.32 -3.94 -14.17
N ARG A 207 16.28 -3.19 -13.84
CA ARG A 207 16.26 -1.74 -13.96
C ARG A 207 16.21 -1.06 -12.61
N ARG A 208 17.27 -0.39 -12.25
CA ARG A 208 17.36 0.43 -11.03
C ARG A 208 16.70 1.78 -11.23
N VAL A 209 15.40 1.78 -11.46
CA VAL A 209 14.65 2.98 -11.86
C VAL A 209 13.29 3.05 -11.15
N ILE A 210 12.79 4.26 -10.97
CA ILE A 210 11.38 4.54 -10.71
C ILE A 210 10.78 5.09 -12.00
N HIS A 211 9.65 4.53 -12.38
CA HIS A 211 8.89 4.92 -13.57
C HIS A 211 7.54 5.52 -13.20
N THR A 212 7.03 6.35 -14.10
CA THR A 212 5.61 6.72 -14.16
C THR A 212 5.02 6.31 -15.49
N ILE A 213 3.72 5.97 -15.49
CA ILE A 213 2.94 5.74 -16.70
C ILE A 213 1.50 6.20 -16.49
N GLU A 214 0.92 6.89 -17.46
CA GLU A 214 -0.48 7.26 -17.41
C GLU A 214 -1.36 6.17 -18.03
N GLU A 215 -2.56 6.02 -17.48
CA GLU A 215 -3.55 5.12 -18.07
C GLU A 215 -3.83 5.52 -19.52
N GLY A 216 -3.76 4.54 -20.42
CA GLY A 216 -3.91 4.75 -21.87
C GLY A 216 -2.62 5.03 -22.63
N GLN A 217 -1.50 5.27 -21.96
CA GLN A 217 -0.18 5.32 -22.60
C GLN A 217 0.41 3.91 -22.76
N ARG A 218 1.33 3.76 -23.71
CA ARG A 218 2.06 2.50 -23.93
C ARG A 218 3.43 2.49 -23.27
N ASP A 219 4.07 3.64 -23.20
CA ASP A 219 5.45 3.79 -22.75
C ASP A 219 5.50 4.49 -21.40
N SER A 220 6.26 3.91 -20.49
CA SER A 220 6.55 4.53 -19.20
C SER A 220 7.67 5.57 -19.32
N SER A 221 7.67 6.54 -18.42
CA SER A 221 8.71 7.55 -18.31
C SER A 221 9.57 7.27 -17.08
N VAL A 222 10.89 7.21 -17.24
CA VAL A 222 11.83 7.13 -16.12
C VAL A 222 11.76 8.43 -15.32
N VAL A 223 11.63 8.33 -14.02
CA VAL A 223 11.70 9.47 -13.08
C VAL A 223 13.13 9.64 -12.58
N VAL A 224 13.65 8.59 -11.94
CA VAL A 224 15.02 8.53 -11.42
C VAL A 224 15.61 7.14 -11.63
N GLU A 225 16.96 7.04 -11.57
CA GLU A 225 17.65 5.76 -11.66
C GLU A 225 18.88 5.71 -10.75
N GLY A 226 19.40 4.51 -10.51
CA GLY A 226 20.66 4.29 -9.78
C GLY A 226 20.55 3.32 -8.62
N SER A 227 19.70 3.57 -7.65
CA SER A 227 19.45 2.63 -6.54
C SER A 227 18.53 1.50 -6.97
N PHE A 228 18.65 0.35 -6.32
CA PHE A 228 17.75 -0.79 -6.58
C PHE A 228 16.45 -0.57 -5.80
N PHE A 229 15.59 0.28 -6.32
CA PHE A 229 14.25 0.54 -5.77
C PHE A 229 13.40 -0.73 -5.84
N TRP A 230 12.63 -0.99 -4.77
CA TRP A 230 11.83 -2.20 -4.68
C TRP A 230 10.34 -1.91 -4.52
N HIS A 231 9.93 -1.28 -3.42
CA HIS A 231 8.56 -0.87 -3.18
C HIS A 231 8.45 0.66 -3.22
N THR A 232 7.35 1.16 -3.72
CA THR A 232 7.13 2.59 -3.91
C THR A 232 5.79 3.02 -3.32
N GLY A 233 5.81 3.82 -2.25
CA GLY A 233 4.64 4.54 -1.75
C GLY A 233 4.59 5.94 -2.33
N ILE A 234 3.39 6.49 -2.57
CA ILE A 234 3.19 7.79 -3.19
C ILE A 234 2.46 8.74 -2.24
N SER A 235 2.79 10.03 -2.30
CA SER A 235 2.02 11.08 -1.62
C SER A 235 0.70 11.35 -2.33
N TRP A 236 -0.29 11.86 -1.59
CA TRP A 236 -1.62 12.10 -2.15
C TRP A 236 -1.65 13.20 -3.22
N ASP A 237 -0.70 14.13 -3.20
CA ASP A 237 -0.52 15.15 -4.23
C ASP A 237 0.17 14.62 -5.51
N ALA A 238 0.60 13.36 -5.51
CA ALA A 238 1.33 12.72 -6.61
C ALA A 238 2.69 13.36 -6.95
N GLU A 239 3.26 14.17 -6.08
CA GLU A 239 4.55 14.83 -6.31
C GLU A 239 5.74 14.05 -5.74
N TRP A 240 5.48 13.19 -4.73
CA TRP A 240 6.52 12.52 -3.98
C TRP A 240 6.34 11.01 -3.97
N THR A 241 7.43 10.29 -4.08
CA THR A 241 7.48 8.86 -3.84
C THR A 241 8.48 8.55 -2.73
N VAL A 242 8.10 7.67 -1.80
CA VAL A 242 9.02 7.03 -0.88
C VAL A 242 9.29 5.61 -1.37
N ALA A 243 10.54 5.20 -1.41
CA ALA A 243 10.91 3.87 -1.86
C ALA A 243 11.91 3.22 -0.91
N ASP A 244 11.76 1.93 -0.66
CA ASP A 244 12.83 1.14 -0.08
C ASP A 244 13.81 0.68 -1.18
N THR A 245 14.98 0.23 -0.73
CA THR A 245 16.01 -0.30 -1.62
C THR A 245 16.46 -1.66 -1.13
N ASN A 246 16.79 -2.53 -2.08
CA ASN A 246 17.31 -3.87 -1.80
C ASN A 246 18.56 -4.14 -2.62
N TRP A 247 19.45 -4.95 -2.09
CA TRP A 247 20.65 -5.46 -2.76
C TRP A 247 21.55 -4.43 -3.46
N PRO A 248 22.10 -3.42 -2.75
CA PRO A 248 22.12 -3.32 -1.28
C PRO A 248 20.90 -2.58 -0.73
N ASN A 249 20.62 -2.79 0.57
CA ASN A 249 19.73 -1.96 1.34
C ASN A 249 20.43 -0.63 1.62
N GLU A 250 20.03 0.40 0.89
CA GLU A 250 20.54 1.77 1.05
C GLU A 250 19.64 2.63 1.94
N GLY A 251 18.51 2.08 2.42
CA GLY A 251 17.52 2.75 3.26
C GLY A 251 16.28 3.22 2.49
N LEU A 252 15.55 4.18 3.09
CA LEU A 252 14.42 4.83 2.45
C LEU A 252 14.88 6.00 1.61
N MET A 253 14.41 6.03 0.38
CA MET A 253 14.64 7.11 -0.57
C MET A 253 13.38 7.95 -0.74
N ILE A 254 13.51 9.26 -0.66
CA ILE A 254 12.47 10.22 -1.04
C ILE A 254 12.79 10.75 -2.43
N VAL A 255 11.83 10.65 -3.31
CA VAL A 255 11.95 11.04 -4.72
C VAL A 255 10.98 12.17 -5.00
N ASN A 256 11.43 13.28 -5.56
CA ASN A 256 10.56 14.28 -6.17
C ASN A 256 10.36 13.94 -7.64
N ILE A 257 9.12 13.67 -8.03
CA ILE A 257 8.78 13.21 -9.39
C ILE A 257 9.06 14.33 -10.41
N ARG A 258 8.76 15.56 -10.06
CA ARG A 258 8.92 16.71 -10.95
C ARG A 258 10.38 17.10 -11.15
N ALA A 259 11.13 17.20 -10.05
CA ALA A 259 12.56 17.54 -10.09
C ALA A 259 13.41 16.39 -10.64
N ARG A 260 12.87 15.14 -10.64
CA ARG A 260 13.59 13.93 -11.05
C ARG A 260 14.87 13.73 -10.25
N GLN A 261 14.77 13.97 -8.94
CA GLN A 261 15.84 13.84 -7.97
C GLN A 261 15.39 13.03 -6.78
N TYR A 262 16.35 12.40 -6.11
CA TYR A 262 16.08 11.65 -4.88
C TYR A 262 17.24 11.69 -3.90
N ALA A 263 16.92 11.51 -2.64
CA ALA A 263 17.90 11.41 -1.58
C ALA A 263 17.46 10.38 -0.53
N ARG A 264 18.42 9.87 0.23
CA ARG A 264 18.14 9.00 1.35
C ARG A 264 17.60 9.80 2.53
N LEU A 265 16.42 9.38 3.02
CA LEU A 265 15.84 9.92 4.24
C LEU A 265 16.50 9.31 5.48
N CYS A 266 16.53 7.97 5.55
CA CYS A 266 17.09 7.25 6.69
C CYS A 266 17.52 5.83 6.30
N LEU A 267 18.29 5.18 7.16
CA LEU A 267 18.58 3.76 7.07
C LEU A 267 17.42 2.97 7.70
N THR A 268 17.01 1.90 7.03
CA THR A 268 15.97 1.00 7.53
C THR A 268 16.53 -0.10 8.42
N ASP A 269 17.80 -0.48 8.20
CA ASP A 269 18.51 -1.56 8.89
C ASP A 269 17.73 -2.88 8.92
N ASN A 270 16.84 -3.10 7.97
CA ASN A 270 16.11 -4.34 7.83
C ASN A 270 16.96 -5.39 7.11
N THR A 271 16.76 -6.67 7.46
CA THR A 271 17.58 -7.76 6.90
C THR A 271 17.16 -8.14 5.48
N ALA A 272 15.97 -7.76 5.04
CA ALA A 272 15.35 -8.22 3.78
C ALA A 272 15.33 -9.76 3.65
N GLY A 273 15.37 -10.48 4.77
CA GLY A 273 15.44 -11.94 4.82
C GLY A 273 14.14 -12.65 4.45
N HIS A 274 13.02 -11.94 4.48
CA HIS A 274 11.71 -12.44 4.08
C HIS A 274 10.90 -11.34 3.37
N PRO A 275 10.42 -11.58 2.13
CA PRO A 275 9.83 -10.53 1.28
C PRO A 275 8.61 -9.84 1.91
N GLN A 276 7.83 -10.53 2.74
CA GLN A 276 6.62 -9.96 3.32
C GLN A 276 6.80 -9.37 4.73
N TRP A 277 7.84 -9.80 5.47
CA TRP A 277 7.96 -9.44 6.88
C TRP A 277 9.12 -8.51 7.18
N THR A 278 10.20 -8.60 6.41
CA THR A 278 11.44 -7.87 6.68
C THR A 278 11.84 -6.89 5.58
N HIS A 279 11.02 -6.72 4.53
CA HIS A 279 11.13 -5.58 3.62
C HIS A 279 10.43 -4.37 4.22
N ALA A 280 10.90 -3.18 3.88
CA ALA A 280 10.40 -1.96 4.53
C ALA A 280 8.99 -1.57 4.09
N HIS A 281 8.61 -1.80 2.84
CA HIS A 281 7.29 -1.47 2.27
C HIS A 281 6.82 -0.05 2.62
N PRO A 282 7.58 1.00 2.35
CA PRO A 282 7.27 2.31 2.89
C PRO A 282 6.01 2.93 2.29
N ALA A 283 5.26 3.67 3.11
CA ALA A 283 4.13 4.46 2.68
C ALA A 283 4.16 5.86 3.33
N PHE A 284 3.63 6.87 2.62
CA PHE A 284 3.49 8.22 3.18
C PHE A 284 2.26 8.35 4.08
N SER A 285 2.34 9.27 5.06
CA SER A 285 1.15 9.89 5.62
C SER A 285 0.45 10.75 4.55
N PRO A 286 -0.88 10.98 4.65
CA PRO A 286 -1.62 11.79 3.67
C PRO A 286 -1.03 13.18 3.41
N ASP A 287 -0.45 13.82 4.42
CA ASP A 287 0.20 15.13 4.32
C ASP A 287 1.65 15.07 3.80
N GLY A 288 2.19 13.87 3.56
CA GLY A 288 3.56 13.65 3.07
C GLY A 288 4.65 14.06 4.05
N ARG A 289 4.34 14.26 5.34
CA ARG A 289 5.30 14.67 6.38
C ARG A 289 5.93 13.51 7.13
N ARG A 290 5.38 12.30 6.97
CA ARG A 290 5.90 11.09 7.59
C ARG A 290 5.94 9.95 6.60
N ALA A 291 6.89 9.06 6.80
CA ALA A 291 6.96 7.78 6.12
C ALA A 291 6.88 6.65 7.16
N VAL A 292 5.89 5.78 7.03
CA VAL A 292 5.81 4.55 7.82
C VAL A 292 6.52 3.43 7.09
N TYR A 293 7.20 2.56 7.82
CA TYR A 293 7.89 1.41 7.26
C TYR A 293 8.07 0.29 8.28
N THR A 294 8.38 -0.91 7.80
CA THR A 294 8.68 -2.07 8.63
C THR A 294 10.19 -2.31 8.69
N SER A 295 10.70 -2.68 9.86
CA SER A 295 12.08 -3.14 10.02
C SER A 295 12.19 -4.20 11.12
N ASP A 296 13.10 -5.13 10.93
CA ASP A 296 13.48 -6.16 11.90
C ASP A 296 14.82 -5.85 12.58
N ARG A 297 15.27 -4.58 12.58
CA ARG A 297 16.55 -4.13 13.19
C ARG A 297 16.72 -4.50 14.66
N THR A 298 15.64 -4.76 15.37
CA THR A 298 15.66 -5.20 16.78
C THR A 298 15.52 -6.72 16.94
N GLY A 299 15.66 -7.48 15.84
CA GLY A 299 15.51 -8.94 15.82
C GLY A 299 14.07 -9.42 15.60
N MET A 300 13.09 -8.51 15.52
CA MET A 300 11.68 -8.81 15.24
C MET A 300 11.09 -7.66 14.43
N CYS A 301 10.21 -7.99 13.46
CA CYS A 301 9.50 -6.98 12.67
C CYS A 301 8.68 -6.05 13.55
N GLN A 302 8.96 -4.77 13.42
CA GLN A 302 8.25 -3.67 14.07
C GLN A 302 7.94 -2.60 13.02
N VAL A 303 6.95 -1.78 13.33
CA VAL A 303 6.61 -0.60 12.54
C VAL A 303 7.38 0.61 13.07
N TYR A 304 7.93 1.37 12.15
CA TYR A 304 8.66 2.60 12.40
C TYR A 304 8.04 3.74 11.62
N VAL A 305 8.16 4.94 12.16
CA VAL A 305 7.78 6.18 11.49
C VAL A 305 9.03 7.06 11.40
N ALA A 306 9.28 7.60 10.23
CA ALA A 306 10.31 8.61 10.01
C ALA A 306 9.64 9.92 9.61
N ASP A 307 10.02 11.02 10.26
CA ASP A 307 9.64 12.34 9.80
C ASP A 307 10.31 12.67 8.47
N VAL A 308 9.59 13.36 7.61
CA VAL A 308 10.09 13.90 6.33
C VAL A 308 10.11 15.43 6.45
N PRO A 309 11.23 16.03 6.88
CA PRO A 309 11.31 17.47 7.13
C PRO A 309 11.02 18.29 5.88
N GLU A 310 10.35 19.42 6.03
CA GLU A 310 10.02 20.29 4.91
C GLU A 310 11.29 20.87 4.23
N GLU A 311 12.32 21.17 5.01
CA GLU A 311 13.62 21.61 4.47
C GLU A 311 14.31 20.50 3.65
N PHE A 312 14.15 19.22 4.04
CA PHE A 312 14.62 18.09 3.27
C PHE A 312 13.86 17.99 1.93
N LYS A 313 12.52 18.10 1.96
CA LYS A 313 11.70 18.10 0.74
C LYS A 313 12.05 19.26 -0.18
N ALA A 314 12.18 20.46 0.38
CA ALA A 314 12.57 21.65 -0.38
C ALA A 314 13.93 21.45 -1.08
N TRP A 315 14.89 20.87 -0.37
CA TRP A 315 16.19 20.56 -0.93
C TRP A 315 16.12 19.51 -2.05
N VAL A 316 15.36 18.43 -1.89
CA VAL A 316 15.16 17.41 -2.94
C VAL A 316 14.39 17.97 -4.14
N ALA A 317 13.48 18.92 -3.94
CA ALA A 317 12.71 19.54 -5.02
C ALA A 317 13.48 20.61 -5.81
N THR A 318 14.57 21.13 -5.25
CA THR A 318 15.39 22.16 -5.90
C THR A 318 16.38 21.50 -6.86
N PRO A 319 16.38 21.83 -8.18
CA PRO A 319 17.34 21.28 -9.12
C PRO A 319 18.78 21.51 -8.65
N ASN A 320 19.53 20.44 -8.49
CA ASN A 320 20.90 20.47 -7.97
C ASN A 320 21.88 20.06 -9.08
N PRO A 321 22.83 20.94 -9.49
CA PRO A 321 23.81 20.62 -10.50
C PRO A 321 24.78 19.50 -10.07
N ASP A 322 24.93 19.25 -8.77
CA ASP A 322 25.79 18.19 -8.23
C ASP A 322 25.05 16.85 -8.10
N ALA A 323 23.79 16.76 -8.53
CA ALA A 323 23.09 15.49 -8.59
C ALA A 323 23.84 14.50 -9.50
N ALA A 324 24.04 13.28 -9.03
CA ALA A 324 24.65 12.23 -9.85
C ALA A 324 23.74 11.90 -11.07
N PRO A 325 24.28 11.31 -12.12
CA PRO A 325 23.46 10.76 -13.20
C PRO A 325 22.34 9.88 -12.63
N GLY A 326 21.10 10.08 -13.11
CA GLY A 326 19.91 9.40 -12.55
C GLY A 326 19.23 10.12 -11.40
N GLY A 327 19.71 11.29 -10.98
CA GLY A 327 19.04 12.21 -10.07
C GLY A 327 19.33 11.97 -8.57
N ARG A 328 20.32 11.12 -8.22
CA ARG A 328 20.71 10.93 -6.84
C ARG A 328 21.44 12.16 -6.30
N LEU A 329 20.92 12.71 -5.19
CA LEU A 329 21.57 13.80 -4.45
C LEU A 329 22.63 13.24 -3.48
N PRO A 330 23.60 14.08 -3.04
CA PRO A 330 24.52 13.73 -1.97
C PRO A 330 23.77 13.44 -0.67
N GLU A 331 24.49 13.09 0.39
CA GLU A 331 23.87 12.90 1.69
C GLU A 331 23.38 14.24 2.26
N TRP A 332 22.11 14.28 2.66
CA TRP A 332 21.53 15.46 3.29
C TRP A 332 22.12 15.68 4.69
N ARG A 333 22.48 16.91 4.97
CA ARG A 333 22.95 17.34 6.29
C ARG A 333 22.14 18.55 6.70
N PRO A 334 21.33 18.43 7.77
CA PRO A 334 20.66 19.59 8.33
C PRO A 334 21.70 20.60 8.82
N GLU A 335 21.45 21.89 8.60
CA GLU A 335 22.27 22.97 9.12
C GLU A 335 22.13 23.13 10.63
#